data_b9244605c2c1724fd13cfa06c2189cc3
#
_entry.id   b9244605c2c1724fd13cfa06c2189cc3
#
_cell.length_a   1.000
_cell.length_b   1.000
_cell.length_c   1.000
_cell.angle_alpha   90.00
_cell.angle_beta   90.00
_cell.angle_gamma   90.00
#
_symmetry.space_group_name_H-M   'P 1'
#
loop_
_entity.id
_entity.type
_entity.pdbx_description
1 polymer ?
#
loop_
_entity_poly.entity_id
_entity_poly.type
_entity_poly.pdbx_seq_one_letter_code
_entity_poly.pdbx_strand_id
1 'polypeptide(L)'
;MKLVKKISLVVASISALGAFSSASADQLDDVISRGTLNCGVVLDFPPMGYTDKDNKPAGFDVDYCNDLAAVLGVKSNVINLTWGDRIPSLISAKTDVVIGSTSDSLARAKSVGFTYPYFVFKFQVISKKGVKMSSFEDLKDVKVGAALGTTYETEYFNYADAQGWGRDNYTSFKSENDAFLGLYQGKVDALISTNTNIATKLTSGQFDDFVAGPYVPNYDDVVGIIAKRNELAWIKYLNLFLVHQVRDGRLNELHVKHFGTPVSADMVKALIKNK
;
A
#
# COMPACT_ATOMS: atom_id res chain seq x y z
N MET A 1 -26.43 -60.92 -66.13
CA MET A 1 -25.51 -60.83 -64.97
C MET A 1 -24.70 -59.56 -65.13
N LYS A 2 -25.14 -58.43 -64.54
CA LYS A 2 -24.35 -57.18 -64.51
C LYS A 2 -24.32 -56.68 -63.06
N LEU A 3 -23.13 -56.70 -62.54
CA LEU A 3 -22.76 -56.30 -61.16
C LEU A 3 -22.72 -54.80 -61.11
N VAL A 4 -23.62 -54.14 -60.38
CA VAL A 4 -23.62 -52.70 -60.13
C VAL A 4 -22.84 -52.44 -58.86
N LYS A 5 -21.64 -51.84 -59.00
CA LYS A 5 -20.84 -51.31 -57.89
C LYS A 5 -21.48 -50.05 -57.36
N LYS A 6 -21.96 -50.08 -56.13
CA LYS A 6 -22.33 -48.84 -55.40
C LYS A 6 -21.08 -48.19 -54.83
N ILE A 7 -20.76 -47.00 -55.33
CA ILE A 7 -19.72 -46.14 -54.78
C ILE A 7 -20.39 -45.31 -53.68
N SER A 8 -20.06 -45.55 -52.42
CA SER A 8 -20.46 -44.75 -51.26
C SER A 8 -19.52 -43.57 -51.12
N LEU A 9 -20.05 -42.38 -51.39
CA LEU A 9 -19.34 -41.12 -51.19
C LEU A 9 -19.41 -40.75 -49.69
N VAL A 10 -18.32 -40.93 -48.96
CA VAL A 10 -18.18 -40.45 -47.57
C VAL A 10 -17.81 -39.00 -47.62
N VAL A 11 -18.78 -38.14 -47.31
CA VAL A 11 -18.54 -36.71 -47.11
C VAL A 11 -18.01 -36.54 -45.70
N ALA A 12 -16.71 -36.34 -45.54
CA ALA A 12 -16.04 -35.98 -44.27
C ALA A 12 -16.34 -34.51 -43.97
N SER A 13 -17.32 -34.25 -43.11
CA SER A 13 -17.59 -32.93 -42.56
C SER A 13 -16.49 -32.58 -41.58
N ILE A 14 -15.52 -31.82 -42.01
CA ILE A 14 -14.51 -31.22 -41.14
C ILE A 14 -15.20 -30.10 -40.37
N SER A 15 -15.69 -30.43 -39.17
CA SER A 15 -16.14 -29.43 -38.20
C SER A 15 -14.90 -28.73 -37.65
N ALA A 16 -14.54 -27.59 -38.25
CA ALA A 16 -13.60 -26.65 -37.67
C ALA A 16 -14.23 -26.08 -36.40
N LEU A 17 -14.04 -26.76 -35.27
CA LEU A 17 -14.21 -26.13 -33.96
C LEU A 17 -13.15 -25.06 -33.86
N GLY A 18 -13.52 -23.84 -34.24
CA GLY A 18 -12.76 -22.66 -33.90
C GLY A 18 -12.67 -22.62 -32.38
N ALA A 19 -11.50 -22.93 -31.86
CA ALA A 19 -11.16 -22.62 -30.49
C ALA A 19 -11.21 -21.08 -30.38
N PHE A 20 -12.38 -20.56 -29.99
CA PHE A 20 -12.45 -19.24 -29.44
C PHE A 20 -11.61 -19.29 -28.16
N SER A 21 -10.33 -18.94 -28.27
CA SER A 21 -9.56 -18.49 -27.14
C SER A 21 -10.35 -17.32 -26.57
N SER A 22 -11.16 -17.56 -25.55
CA SER A 22 -11.70 -16.51 -24.73
C SER A 22 -10.49 -15.76 -24.21
N ALA A 23 -10.14 -14.64 -24.83
CA ALA A 23 -9.24 -13.68 -24.23
C ALA A 23 -9.87 -13.41 -22.87
N SER A 24 -9.25 -13.95 -21.81
CA SER A 24 -9.65 -13.60 -20.45
C SER A 24 -9.49 -12.09 -20.37
N ALA A 25 -10.62 -11.37 -20.18
CA ALA A 25 -10.55 -9.96 -19.90
C ALA A 25 -9.56 -9.77 -18.75
N ASP A 26 -8.61 -8.88 -18.92
CA ASP A 26 -7.68 -8.56 -17.82
C ASP A 26 -8.36 -7.62 -16.83
N GLN A 27 -7.72 -7.39 -15.69
CA GLN A 27 -8.29 -6.56 -14.62
C GLN A 27 -8.61 -5.13 -15.11
N LEU A 28 -7.87 -4.59 -16.09
CA LEU A 28 -8.09 -3.28 -16.67
C LEU A 28 -9.44 -3.24 -17.42
N ASP A 29 -9.68 -4.23 -18.30
CA ASP A 29 -10.93 -4.34 -19.06
C ASP A 29 -12.13 -4.55 -18.14
N ASP A 30 -11.97 -5.37 -17.08
CA ASP A 30 -13.00 -5.61 -16.07
C ASP A 30 -13.40 -4.34 -15.33
N VAL A 31 -12.43 -3.53 -14.91
CA VAL A 31 -12.68 -2.25 -14.22
C VAL A 31 -13.38 -1.26 -15.13
N ILE A 32 -12.93 -1.11 -16.37
CA ILE A 32 -13.52 -0.19 -17.35
C ILE A 32 -14.96 -0.61 -17.67
N SER A 33 -15.19 -1.90 -17.98
CA SER A 33 -16.52 -2.40 -18.34
C SER A 33 -17.53 -2.30 -17.19
N ARG A 34 -17.08 -2.52 -15.95
CA ARG A 34 -17.89 -2.36 -14.74
C ARG A 34 -18.18 -0.89 -14.41
N GLY A 35 -17.37 0.04 -14.89
CA GLY A 35 -17.51 1.47 -14.63
C GLY A 35 -17.19 1.88 -13.18
N THR A 36 -16.46 1.05 -12.44
CA THR A 36 -16.11 1.32 -11.03
C THR A 36 -14.75 0.71 -10.69
N LEU A 37 -13.88 1.48 -10.05
CA LEU A 37 -12.62 1.05 -9.48
C LEU A 37 -12.79 0.83 -7.97
N ASN A 38 -12.65 -0.42 -7.51
CA ASN A 38 -12.59 -0.76 -6.09
C ASN A 38 -11.15 -0.59 -5.59
N CYS A 39 -10.88 0.53 -4.95
CA CYS A 39 -9.55 0.90 -4.48
C CYS A 39 -9.43 0.72 -2.97
N GLY A 40 -8.54 -0.16 -2.52
CA GLY A 40 -8.28 -0.39 -1.10
C GLY A 40 -7.32 0.65 -0.53
N VAL A 41 -7.71 1.27 0.59
CA VAL A 41 -6.92 2.28 1.31
C VAL A 41 -6.98 2.01 2.80
N VAL A 42 -5.90 2.28 3.53
CA VAL A 42 -5.90 2.27 5.01
C VAL A 42 -6.32 3.65 5.50
N LEU A 43 -7.49 3.75 6.15
CA LEU A 43 -8.09 5.05 6.53
C LEU A 43 -7.86 5.46 7.98
N ASP A 44 -6.85 4.93 8.64
CA ASP A 44 -6.40 5.36 9.97
C ASP A 44 -4.92 5.82 9.99
N PHE A 45 -4.41 6.21 8.80
CA PHE A 45 -3.02 6.55 8.59
C PHE A 45 -2.84 7.95 7.94
N PRO A 46 -3.20 9.03 8.62
CA PRO A 46 -3.03 10.39 8.10
C PRO A 46 -1.52 10.73 7.95
N PRO A 47 -1.15 11.51 6.90
CA PRO A 47 -2.01 12.13 5.91
C PRO A 47 -2.23 11.27 4.66
N MET A 48 -1.79 9.99 4.66
CA MET A 48 -1.92 9.08 3.51
C MET A 48 -3.38 8.68 3.26
N GLY A 49 -4.05 8.13 4.27
CA GLY A 49 -5.45 7.78 4.23
C GLY A 49 -6.11 8.00 5.59
N TYR A 50 -7.24 8.67 5.61
CA TYR A 50 -7.99 8.91 6.84
C TYR A 50 -9.46 9.17 6.53
N THR A 51 -10.27 9.09 7.57
CA THR A 51 -11.68 9.52 7.53
C THR A 51 -11.75 10.97 8.00
N ASP A 52 -12.27 11.86 7.17
CA ASP A 52 -12.39 13.29 7.49
C ASP A 52 -13.55 13.56 8.48
N LYS A 53 -13.73 14.85 8.83
CA LYS A 53 -14.79 15.31 9.74
C LYS A 53 -16.21 15.02 9.24
N ASP A 54 -16.39 14.84 7.93
CA ASP A 54 -17.67 14.53 7.28
C ASP A 54 -17.86 13.01 7.07
N ASN A 55 -17.02 12.19 7.72
CA ASN A 55 -16.96 10.73 7.59
C ASN A 55 -16.67 10.25 6.15
N LYS A 56 -15.93 11.02 5.36
CA LYS A 56 -15.53 10.65 4.01
C LYS A 56 -14.06 10.24 3.96
N PRO A 57 -13.70 9.29 3.08
CA PRO A 57 -12.31 8.98 2.82
C PRO A 57 -11.57 10.21 2.29
N ALA A 58 -10.39 10.48 2.84
CA ALA A 58 -9.51 11.57 2.47
C ALA A 58 -8.04 11.16 2.62
N GLY A 59 -7.12 11.91 2.02
CA GLY A 59 -5.68 11.67 2.12
C GLY A 59 -5.01 11.47 0.77
N PHE A 60 -3.69 11.37 0.81
CA PHE A 60 -2.84 11.22 -0.36
C PHE A 60 -3.18 9.95 -1.17
N ASP A 61 -3.30 8.78 -0.51
CA ASP A 61 -3.65 7.51 -1.14
C ASP A 61 -5.07 7.54 -1.73
N VAL A 62 -6.00 8.25 -1.07
CA VAL A 62 -7.38 8.44 -1.57
C VAL A 62 -7.40 9.30 -2.83
N ASP A 63 -6.62 10.39 -2.87
CA ASP A 63 -6.50 11.21 -4.07
C ASP A 63 -5.90 10.42 -5.23
N TYR A 64 -4.90 9.55 -4.98
CA TYR A 64 -4.37 8.64 -6.00
C TYR A 64 -5.43 7.66 -6.53
N CYS A 65 -6.29 7.12 -5.67
CA CYS A 65 -7.44 6.29 -6.09
C CYS A 65 -8.40 7.07 -6.99
N ASN A 66 -8.70 8.32 -6.62
CA ASN A 66 -9.61 9.17 -7.37
C ASN A 66 -9.00 9.59 -8.73
N ASP A 67 -7.71 9.94 -8.75
CA ASP A 67 -6.99 10.28 -9.97
C ASP A 67 -6.93 9.07 -10.93
N LEU A 68 -6.65 7.86 -10.41
CA LEU A 68 -6.65 6.63 -11.20
C LEU A 68 -8.04 6.33 -11.78
N ALA A 69 -9.09 6.45 -10.98
CA ALA A 69 -10.47 6.26 -11.45
C ALA A 69 -10.85 7.29 -12.53
N ALA A 70 -10.43 8.54 -12.36
CA ALA A 70 -10.69 9.62 -13.31
C ALA A 70 -10.02 9.36 -14.68
N VAL A 71 -8.76 8.92 -14.71
CA VAL A 71 -8.08 8.61 -15.99
C VAL A 71 -8.62 7.35 -16.66
N LEU A 72 -9.23 6.43 -15.89
CA LEU A 72 -9.94 5.27 -16.42
C LEU A 72 -11.37 5.61 -16.89
N GLY A 73 -11.89 6.81 -16.60
CA GLY A 73 -13.27 7.20 -16.90
C GLY A 73 -14.32 6.45 -16.07
N VAL A 74 -13.97 5.99 -14.87
CA VAL A 74 -14.83 5.19 -13.99
C VAL A 74 -15.06 5.88 -12.64
N LYS A 75 -16.00 5.36 -11.84
CA LYS A 75 -16.22 5.82 -10.47
C LYS A 75 -15.15 5.25 -9.51
N SER A 76 -14.64 6.08 -8.61
CA SER A 76 -13.82 5.64 -7.48
C SER A 76 -14.71 5.10 -6.36
N ASN A 77 -14.42 3.86 -5.90
CA ASN A 77 -15.01 3.27 -4.72
C ASN A 77 -13.89 2.92 -3.74
N VAL A 78 -13.64 3.82 -2.78
CA VAL A 78 -12.61 3.63 -1.76
C VAL A 78 -13.11 2.64 -0.71
N ILE A 79 -12.34 1.56 -0.53
CA ILE A 79 -12.64 0.50 0.44
C ILE A 79 -11.66 0.62 1.60
N ASN A 80 -12.18 0.88 2.80
CA ASN A 80 -11.37 0.91 4.01
C ASN A 80 -10.81 -0.47 4.35
N LEU A 81 -9.51 -0.55 4.56
CA LEU A 81 -8.76 -1.76 4.91
C LEU A 81 -7.96 -1.55 6.20
N THR A 82 -7.74 -2.63 6.93
CA THR A 82 -6.67 -2.68 7.93
C THR A 82 -5.33 -3.00 7.24
N TRP A 83 -4.22 -2.84 7.97
CA TRP A 83 -2.89 -3.19 7.47
C TRP A 83 -2.80 -4.66 7.02
N GLY A 84 -3.43 -5.57 7.76
CA GLY A 84 -3.45 -7.00 7.45
C GLY A 84 -4.35 -7.37 6.27
N ASP A 85 -5.37 -6.56 5.95
CA ASP A 85 -6.37 -6.88 4.91
C ASP A 85 -5.92 -6.52 3.49
N ARG A 86 -4.83 -5.75 3.32
CA ARG A 86 -4.39 -5.25 2.00
C ARG A 86 -4.21 -6.37 0.98
N ILE A 87 -3.40 -7.37 1.29
CA ILE A 87 -3.15 -8.51 0.40
C ILE A 87 -4.36 -9.45 0.29
N PRO A 88 -5.01 -9.87 1.39
CA PRO A 88 -6.22 -10.69 1.31
C PRO A 88 -7.35 -10.07 0.50
N SER A 89 -7.54 -8.74 0.54
CA SER A 89 -8.59 -8.06 -0.22
C SER A 89 -8.39 -8.17 -1.75
N LEU A 90 -7.14 -8.14 -2.22
CA LEU A 90 -6.80 -8.37 -3.63
C LEU A 90 -7.03 -9.82 -4.04
N ILE A 91 -6.57 -10.78 -3.21
CA ILE A 91 -6.69 -12.20 -3.49
C ILE A 91 -8.17 -12.61 -3.60
N SER A 92 -9.02 -12.08 -2.72
CA SER A 92 -10.47 -12.32 -2.72
C SER A 92 -11.25 -11.49 -3.73
N ALA A 93 -10.59 -10.67 -4.55
CA ALA A 93 -11.21 -9.73 -5.48
C ALA A 93 -12.19 -8.73 -4.85
N LYS A 94 -12.05 -8.45 -3.55
CA LYS A 94 -12.76 -7.37 -2.86
C LYS A 94 -12.28 -6.01 -3.38
N THR A 95 -10.99 -5.91 -3.72
CA THR A 95 -10.37 -4.73 -4.31
C THR A 95 -9.73 -5.09 -5.66
N ASP A 96 -9.72 -4.14 -6.59
CA ASP A 96 -9.05 -4.23 -7.89
C ASP A 96 -7.58 -3.84 -7.78
N VAL A 97 -7.32 -2.91 -6.87
CA VAL A 97 -6.04 -2.32 -6.59
C VAL A 97 -5.99 -1.91 -5.12
N VAL A 98 -4.81 -1.90 -4.52
CA VAL A 98 -4.61 -1.30 -3.20
C VAL A 98 -3.56 -0.19 -3.33
N ILE A 99 -3.98 1.02 -3.01
CA ILE A 99 -3.15 2.21 -2.83
C ILE A 99 -3.22 2.52 -1.34
N GLY A 100 -2.37 1.84 -0.56
CA GLY A 100 -2.46 1.80 0.90
C GLY A 100 -1.09 1.62 1.55
N SER A 101 -0.11 2.41 1.08
CA SER A 101 1.24 2.47 1.67
C SER A 101 1.85 1.07 1.88
N THR A 102 1.86 0.24 0.82
CA THR A 102 2.36 -1.14 0.92
C THR A 102 3.83 -1.22 0.57
N SER A 103 4.66 -1.55 1.55
CA SER A 103 6.11 -1.77 1.38
C SER A 103 6.40 -2.91 0.41
N ASP A 104 7.33 -2.72 -0.51
CA ASP A 104 7.66 -3.58 -1.67
C ASP A 104 8.56 -4.79 -1.32
N SER A 105 8.30 -5.47 -0.22
CA SER A 105 9.13 -6.59 0.20
C SER A 105 9.04 -7.81 -0.74
N LEU A 106 10.17 -8.52 -0.91
CA LEU A 106 10.21 -9.77 -1.68
C LEU A 106 9.28 -10.85 -1.12
N ALA A 107 9.02 -10.83 0.19
CA ALA A 107 8.06 -11.74 0.83
C ALA A 107 6.64 -11.50 0.32
N ARG A 108 6.18 -10.23 0.27
CA ARG A 108 4.86 -9.85 -0.25
C ARG A 108 4.74 -10.06 -1.75
N ALA A 109 5.83 -9.84 -2.50
CA ALA A 109 5.88 -10.03 -3.96
C ALA A 109 5.64 -11.49 -4.41
N LYS A 110 5.74 -12.47 -3.51
CA LYS A 110 5.33 -13.85 -3.79
C LYS A 110 3.82 -13.98 -3.96
N SER A 111 3.03 -13.08 -3.37
CA SER A 111 1.55 -13.14 -3.33
C SER A 111 0.89 -12.08 -4.22
N VAL A 112 1.49 -10.92 -4.37
CA VAL A 112 0.95 -9.79 -5.14
C VAL A 112 1.98 -9.21 -6.09
N GLY A 113 1.52 -8.47 -7.10
CA GLY A 113 2.37 -7.67 -7.97
C GLY A 113 2.49 -6.25 -7.44
N PHE A 114 3.67 -5.67 -7.58
CA PHE A 114 3.97 -4.29 -7.23
C PHE A 114 4.19 -3.44 -8.47
N THR A 115 3.78 -2.18 -8.38
CA THR A 115 4.20 -1.14 -9.33
C THR A 115 5.59 -0.62 -8.99
N TYR A 116 6.08 0.33 -9.79
CA TYR A 116 7.10 1.26 -9.35
C TYR A 116 6.65 1.95 -8.05
N PRO A 117 7.61 2.41 -7.22
CA PRO A 117 7.27 3.14 -6.01
C PRO A 117 6.48 4.41 -6.31
N TYR A 118 5.58 4.79 -5.40
CA TYR A 118 4.92 6.10 -5.45
C TYR A 118 5.20 6.96 -4.23
N PHE A 119 5.75 6.37 -3.16
CA PHE A 119 6.17 7.10 -1.95
C PHE A 119 7.32 6.40 -1.23
N VAL A 120 8.04 7.15 -0.39
CA VAL A 120 9.12 6.62 0.47
C VAL A 120 8.92 7.18 1.87
N PHE A 121 8.88 6.31 2.87
CA PHE A 121 8.84 6.67 4.28
C PHE A 121 10.17 6.43 4.97
N LYS A 122 10.35 7.12 6.09
CA LYS A 122 11.31 6.73 7.13
C LYS A 122 10.52 6.29 8.35
N PHE A 123 10.94 5.19 8.96
CA PHE A 123 10.35 4.79 10.23
C PHE A 123 11.03 5.53 11.37
N GLN A 124 10.24 6.00 12.30
CA GLN A 124 10.69 6.86 13.38
C GLN A 124 10.00 6.47 14.69
N VAL A 125 10.66 6.72 15.79
CA VAL A 125 10.09 6.57 17.13
C VAL A 125 9.36 7.85 17.51
N ILE A 126 8.24 7.71 18.23
CA ILE A 126 7.62 8.78 19.01
C ILE A 126 7.53 8.32 20.47
N SER A 127 7.86 9.19 21.41
CA SER A 127 7.78 8.92 22.83
C SER A 127 7.28 10.12 23.60
N LYS A 128 6.87 9.88 24.87
CA LYS A 128 6.56 10.97 25.79
C LYS A 128 7.83 11.76 26.13
N LYS A 129 7.70 13.08 26.27
CA LYS A 129 8.78 13.93 26.76
C LYS A 129 9.31 13.42 28.10
N GLY A 130 10.64 13.37 28.27
CA GLY A 130 11.29 12.85 29.46
C GLY A 130 11.64 11.35 29.41
N VAL A 131 11.09 10.60 28.46
CA VAL A 131 11.59 9.24 28.16
C VAL A 131 12.92 9.41 27.43
N LYS A 132 13.98 8.71 27.94
CA LYS A 132 15.29 8.71 27.26
C LYS A 132 15.16 7.99 25.93
N MET A 133 15.34 8.71 24.83
CA MET A 133 15.19 8.21 23.46
C MET A 133 16.20 8.90 22.53
N SER A 134 17.50 8.67 22.80
CA SER A 134 18.61 9.28 22.06
C SER A 134 19.02 8.46 20.84
N SER A 135 18.82 7.16 20.91
CA SER A 135 19.12 6.20 19.83
C SER A 135 18.02 5.12 19.76
N PHE A 136 18.02 4.34 18.70
CA PHE A 136 17.07 3.25 18.53
C PHE A 136 17.30 2.12 19.55
N GLU A 137 18.52 1.97 20.05
CA GLU A 137 18.90 1.01 21.09
C GLU A 137 18.22 1.28 22.45
N ASP A 138 17.81 2.52 22.72
CA ASP A 138 17.11 2.85 23.96
C ASP A 138 15.73 2.16 24.06
N LEU A 139 15.18 1.65 22.93
CA LEU A 139 13.91 0.91 22.89
C LEU A 139 13.94 -0.40 23.72
N LYS A 140 15.10 -0.99 23.94
CA LYS A 140 15.22 -2.21 24.76
C LYS A 140 14.79 -2.01 26.22
N ASP A 141 14.88 -0.78 26.74
CA ASP A 141 14.68 -0.44 28.15
C ASP A 141 13.29 0.15 28.45
N VAL A 142 12.40 0.24 27.42
CA VAL A 142 11.07 0.84 27.52
C VAL A 142 10.00 -0.06 26.90
N LYS A 143 8.72 0.20 27.20
CA LYS A 143 7.60 -0.48 26.54
C LYS A 143 7.40 0.11 25.16
N VAL A 144 7.49 -0.75 24.15
CA VAL A 144 7.40 -0.36 22.73
C VAL A 144 6.12 -0.88 22.11
N GLY A 145 5.57 -0.16 21.15
CA GLY A 145 4.44 -0.64 20.36
C GLY A 145 4.49 -0.21 18.91
N ALA A 146 3.71 -0.90 18.10
CA ALA A 146 3.42 -0.51 16.71
C ALA A 146 2.09 -1.13 16.24
N ALA A 147 1.58 -0.69 15.09
CA ALA A 147 0.42 -1.31 14.49
C ALA A 147 0.78 -2.66 13.84
N LEU A 148 -0.04 -3.67 14.08
CA LEU A 148 0.13 -5.04 13.59
C LEU A 148 0.09 -5.10 12.06
N GLY A 149 0.98 -5.89 11.46
CA GLY A 149 1.03 -6.13 10.01
C GLY A 149 1.72 -5.02 9.23
N THR A 150 2.37 -4.10 9.91
CA THR A 150 3.21 -3.05 9.33
C THR A 150 4.65 -3.53 9.12
N THR A 151 5.37 -2.84 8.26
CA THR A 151 6.79 -3.15 8.03
C THR A 151 7.65 -2.62 9.18
N TYR A 152 7.31 -1.48 9.78
CA TYR A 152 8.07 -0.98 10.93
C TYR A 152 7.96 -1.89 12.17
N GLU A 153 6.86 -2.63 12.36
CA GLU A 153 6.80 -3.70 13.36
C GLU A 153 7.78 -4.83 13.02
N THR A 154 7.82 -5.23 11.74
CA THR A 154 8.75 -6.27 11.28
C THR A 154 10.21 -5.83 11.46
N GLU A 155 10.54 -4.58 11.09
CA GLU A 155 11.90 -4.06 11.22
C GLU A 155 12.33 -3.89 12.67
N TYR A 156 11.42 -3.54 13.58
CA TYR A 156 11.70 -3.59 15.02
C TYR A 156 12.09 -5.00 15.45
N PHE A 157 11.33 -6.02 15.06
CA PHE A 157 11.63 -7.40 15.42
C PHE A 157 12.95 -7.89 14.83
N ASN A 158 13.21 -7.57 13.55
CA ASN A 158 14.49 -7.90 12.91
C ASN A 158 15.67 -7.29 13.68
N TYR A 159 15.52 -6.03 14.07
CA TYR A 159 16.55 -5.33 14.84
C TYR A 159 16.72 -5.92 16.25
N ALA A 160 15.63 -6.13 16.97
CA ALA A 160 15.62 -6.70 18.31
C ALA A 160 16.27 -8.11 18.33
N ASP A 161 15.90 -8.96 17.37
CA ASP A 161 16.48 -10.31 17.24
C ASP A 161 17.98 -10.25 16.93
N ALA A 162 18.42 -9.34 16.05
CA ALA A 162 19.84 -9.16 15.74
C ALA A 162 20.67 -8.67 16.93
N GLN A 163 20.04 -7.93 17.86
CA GLN A 163 20.67 -7.44 19.09
C GLN A 163 20.48 -8.39 20.29
N GLY A 164 19.75 -9.50 20.12
CA GLY A 164 19.45 -10.43 21.20
C GLY A 164 18.47 -9.87 22.25
N TRP A 165 17.61 -8.91 21.88
CA TRP A 165 16.60 -8.36 22.78
C TRP A 165 15.44 -9.35 22.96
N GLY A 166 14.84 -9.38 24.15
CA GLY A 166 13.54 -10.02 24.36
C GLY A 166 12.41 -9.22 23.71
N ARG A 167 11.23 -9.83 23.64
CA ARG A 167 10.00 -9.19 23.11
C ARG A 167 8.95 -8.92 24.18
N ASP A 168 9.27 -9.12 25.45
CA ASP A 168 8.33 -9.01 26.56
C ASP A 168 7.84 -7.56 26.80
N ASN A 169 8.62 -6.59 26.32
CA ASN A 169 8.30 -5.18 26.38
C ASN A 169 7.53 -4.66 25.15
N TYR A 170 7.14 -5.53 24.20
CA TYR A 170 6.50 -5.13 22.95
C TYR A 170 4.99 -5.39 22.95
N THR A 171 4.23 -4.46 22.35
CA THR A 171 2.77 -4.58 22.17
C THR A 171 2.40 -4.28 20.71
N SER A 172 1.77 -5.26 20.03
CA SER A 172 1.12 -5.06 18.74
C SER A 172 -0.29 -4.50 18.92
N PHE A 173 -0.62 -3.43 18.21
CA PHE A 173 -1.94 -2.81 18.21
C PHE A 173 -2.68 -3.13 16.91
N LYS A 174 -4.02 -3.23 16.96
CA LYS A 174 -4.84 -3.57 15.78
C LYS A 174 -4.82 -2.51 14.69
N SER A 175 -4.62 -1.25 15.07
CA SER A 175 -4.64 -0.09 14.16
C SER A 175 -3.64 0.97 14.60
N GLU A 176 -3.35 1.94 13.73
CA GLU A 176 -2.56 3.12 14.09
C GLU A 176 -3.22 3.93 15.19
N ASN A 177 -4.53 4.12 15.10
CA ASN A 177 -5.25 4.87 16.12
C ASN A 177 -5.19 4.19 17.49
N ASP A 178 -5.30 2.85 17.55
CA ASP A 178 -5.15 2.10 18.80
C ASP A 178 -3.72 2.22 19.36
N ALA A 179 -2.70 2.21 18.48
CA ALA A 179 -1.31 2.37 18.88
C ALA A 179 -1.06 3.76 19.50
N PHE A 180 -1.49 4.83 18.81
CA PHE A 180 -1.35 6.19 19.35
C PHE A 180 -2.18 6.41 20.61
N LEU A 181 -3.38 5.83 20.72
CA LEU A 181 -4.17 5.85 21.94
C LEU A 181 -3.45 5.10 23.07
N GLY A 182 -2.82 3.96 22.78
CA GLY A 182 -1.99 3.19 23.72
C GLY A 182 -0.82 4.00 24.25
N LEU A 183 -0.12 4.74 23.39
CA LEU A 183 0.95 5.66 23.77
C LEU A 183 0.42 6.80 24.65
N TYR A 184 -0.68 7.43 24.25
CA TYR A 184 -1.31 8.52 24.99
C TYR A 184 -1.72 8.08 26.42
N GLN A 185 -2.28 6.87 26.55
CA GLN A 185 -2.69 6.27 27.82
C GLN A 185 -1.53 5.69 28.64
N GLY A 186 -0.29 5.70 28.15
CA GLY A 186 0.88 5.14 28.84
C GLY A 186 0.90 3.60 28.91
N LYS A 187 0.18 2.92 28.01
CA LYS A 187 0.30 1.45 27.84
C LYS A 187 1.66 1.06 27.30
N VAL A 188 2.21 1.92 26.45
CA VAL A 188 3.58 1.87 25.94
C VAL A 188 4.24 3.23 26.15
N ASP A 189 5.56 3.25 26.22
CA ASP A 189 6.39 4.45 26.44
C ASP A 189 6.83 5.07 25.11
N ALA A 190 6.91 4.23 24.06
CA ALA A 190 7.31 4.61 22.72
C ALA A 190 6.51 3.84 21.67
N LEU A 191 6.27 4.49 20.51
CA LEU A 191 5.75 3.84 19.31
C LEU A 191 6.74 3.96 18.17
N ILE A 192 6.69 3.00 17.26
CA ILE A 192 7.32 3.10 15.95
C ILE A 192 6.22 3.29 14.92
N SER A 193 6.36 4.32 14.09
CA SER A 193 5.47 4.62 12.97
C SER A 193 6.27 5.33 11.88
N THR A 194 5.60 5.85 10.84
CA THR A 194 6.28 6.66 9.83
C THR A 194 6.49 8.08 10.31
N ASN A 195 7.56 8.70 9.84
CA ASN A 195 7.88 10.10 10.15
C ASN A 195 6.72 11.06 9.77
N THR A 196 6.01 10.78 8.68
CA THR A 196 4.88 11.61 8.22
C THR A 196 3.67 11.50 9.15
N ASN A 197 3.34 10.28 9.61
CA ASN A 197 2.24 10.08 10.55
C ASN A 197 2.56 10.70 11.90
N ILE A 198 3.78 10.50 12.41
CA ILE A 198 4.26 11.14 13.66
C ILE A 198 4.17 12.65 13.56
N ALA A 199 4.66 13.26 12.47
CA ALA A 199 4.58 14.69 12.25
C ALA A 199 3.12 15.20 12.29
N THR A 200 2.21 14.50 11.64
CA THR A 200 0.77 14.83 11.66
C THR A 200 0.19 14.76 13.07
N LYS A 201 0.55 13.76 13.85
CA LYS A 201 0.09 13.63 15.25
C LYS A 201 0.64 14.75 16.14
N LEU A 202 1.93 15.06 16.03
CA LEU A 202 2.57 16.13 16.79
C LEU A 202 2.01 17.51 16.48
N THR A 203 1.54 17.74 15.25
CA THR A 203 0.92 19.04 14.87
C THR A 203 -0.58 19.11 15.14
N SER A 204 -1.20 18.03 15.62
CA SER A 204 -2.66 17.99 15.91
C SER A 204 -3.08 18.72 17.18
N GLY A 205 -2.14 19.10 18.04
CA GLY A 205 -2.40 19.67 19.38
C GLY A 205 -2.82 18.64 20.45
N GLN A 206 -2.93 17.35 20.08
CA GLN A 206 -3.27 16.28 21.03
C GLN A 206 -2.03 15.61 21.64
N PHE A 207 -0.86 15.81 21.02
CA PHE A 207 0.40 15.15 21.38
C PHE A 207 1.49 16.14 21.81
N ASP A 208 1.10 17.25 22.47
CA ASP A 208 2.03 18.32 22.89
C ASP A 208 3.07 17.82 23.90
N ASP A 209 2.75 16.77 24.68
CA ASP A 209 3.68 16.12 25.63
C ASP A 209 4.57 15.05 25.01
N PHE A 210 4.55 14.90 23.70
CA PHE A 210 5.30 13.89 22.97
C PHE A 210 6.35 14.53 22.06
N VAL A 211 7.30 13.72 21.63
CA VAL A 211 8.43 14.15 20.79
C VAL A 211 8.81 13.04 19.82
N ALA A 212 9.17 13.44 18.60
CA ALA A 212 9.78 12.55 17.64
C ALA A 212 11.21 12.19 18.11
N GLY A 213 11.49 10.90 18.11
CA GLY A 213 12.75 10.31 18.49
C GLY A 213 13.59 9.86 17.29
N PRO A 214 14.50 8.87 17.48
CA PRO A 214 15.39 8.38 16.43
C PRO A 214 14.63 7.67 15.30
N TYR A 215 15.29 7.62 14.15
CA TYR A 215 14.86 6.78 13.02
C TYR A 215 15.30 5.33 13.20
N VAL A 216 14.58 4.40 12.57
CA VAL A 216 15.06 3.03 12.36
C VAL A 216 16.34 3.09 11.54
N PRO A 217 17.45 2.49 12.02
CA PRO A 217 18.73 2.58 11.34
C PRO A 217 18.74 1.91 9.96
N ASN A 218 19.34 2.58 8.97
CA ASN A 218 19.61 2.04 7.64
C ASN A 218 18.40 1.49 6.88
N TYR A 219 17.21 2.05 7.13
CA TYR A 219 15.99 1.61 6.49
C TYR A 219 15.19 2.79 5.90
N ASP A 220 14.94 2.73 4.60
CA ASP A 220 13.98 3.57 3.89
C ASP A 220 12.86 2.66 3.38
N ASP A 221 11.63 2.94 3.76
CA ASP A 221 10.46 2.15 3.36
C ASP A 221 9.91 2.63 2.03
N VAL A 222 10.14 1.84 1.01
CA VAL A 222 9.67 2.09 -0.35
C VAL A 222 8.32 1.43 -0.54
N VAL A 223 7.30 2.19 -0.91
CA VAL A 223 5.94 1.67 -1.07
C VAL A 223 5.45 1.76 -2.51
N GLY A 224 4.78 0.69 -2.95
CA GLY A 224 4.18 0.56 -4.27
C GLY A 224 2.67 0.37 -4.19
N ILE A 225 1.99 0.64 -5.31
CA ILE A 225 0.63 0.19 -5.53
C ILE A 225 0.68 -1.33 -5.73
N ILE A 226 -0.25 -2.07 -5.13
CA ILE A 226 -0.33 -3.51 -5.33
C ILE A 226 -1.59 -3.93 -6.08
N ALA A 227 -1.42 -4.95 -6.92
CA ALA A 227 -2.46 -5.59 -7.70
C ALA A 227 -2.29 -7.12 -7.67
N LYS A 228 -3.21 -7.88 -8.22
CA LYS A 228 -3.02 -9.33 -8.37
C LYS A 228 -1.77 -9.61 -9.18
N ARG A 229 -0.96 -10.56 -8.74
CA ARG A 229 0.38 -10.83 -9.29
C ARG A 229 0.38 -11.20 -10.78
N ASN A 230 -0.65 -11.86 -11.25
CA ASN A 230 -0.78 -12.33 -12.64
C ASN A 230 -1.37 -11.28 -13.59
N GLU A 231 -1.85 -10.14 -13.08
CA GLU A 231 -2.45 -9.06 -13.87
C GLU A 231 -1.36 -8.12 -14.44
N LEU A 232 -0.48 -8.65 -15.30
CA LEU A 232 0.69 -7.92 -15.78
C LEU A 232 0.34 -6.69 -16.63
N ALA A 233 -0.71 -6.75 -17.44
CA ALA A 233 -1.16 -5.60 -18.22
C ALA A 233 -1.66 -4.48 -17.31
N TRP A 234 -2.43 -4.84 -16.27
CA TRP A 234 -2.88 -3.91 -15.25
C TRP A 234 -1.71 -3.25 -14.51
N ILE A 235 -0.71 -4.02 -14.07
CA ILE A 235 0.49 -3.48 -13.41
C ILE A 235 1.26 -2.53 -14.33
N LYS A 236 1.38 -2.85 -15.63
CA LYS A 236 2.00 -1.96 -16.61
C LYS A 236 1.23 -0.65 -16.78
N TYR A 237 -0.10 -0.71 -16.81
CA TYR A 237 -0.94 0.47 -16.85
C TYR A 237 -0.75 1.35 -15.60
N LEU A 238 -0.78 0.74 -14.41
CA LEU A 238 -0.53 1.43 -13.15
C LEU A 238 0.87 2.08 -13.11
N ASN A 239 1.89 1.42 -13.65
CA ASN A 239 3.22 2.01 -13.77
C ASN A 239 3.22 3.24 -14.70
N LEU A 240 2.50 3.18 -15.82
CA LEU A 240 2.37 4.32 -16.73
C LEU A 240 1.60 5.46 -16.05
N PHE A 241 0.55 5.16 -15.30
CA PHE A 241 -0.17 6.14 -14.48
C PHE A 241 0.77 6.86 -13.51
N LEU A 242 1.61 6.14 -12.76
CA LEU A 242 2.59 6.75 -11.84
C LEU A 242 3.59 7.65 -12.57
N VAL A 243 4.05 7.25 -13.75
CA VAL A 243 4.94 8.10 -14.57
C VAL A 243 4.25 9.41 -14.98
N HIS A 244 2.94 9.34 -15.32
CA HIS A 244 2.16 10.53 -15.64
C HIS A 244 1.97 11.43 -14.41
N GLN A 245 1.68 10.87 -13.22
CA GLN A 245 1.59 11.65 -11.98
C GLN A 245 2.85 12.51 -11.71
N VAL A 246 4.04 11.94 -12.01
CA VAL A 246 5.31 12.69 -11.89
C VAL A 246 5.46 13.71 -13.01
N ARG A 247 5.25 13.30 -14.28
CA ARG A 247 5.49 14.13 -15.47
C ARG A 247 4.59 15.35 -15.53
N ASP A 248 3.32 15.17 -15.16
CA ASP A 248 2.30 16.23 -15.23
C ASP A 248 2.30 17.12 -13.98
N GLY A 249 3.20 16.87 -13.02
CA GLY A 249 3.34 17.63 -11.78
C GLY A 249 2.32 17.28 -10.70
N ARG A 250 1.41 16.33 -10.96
CA ARG A 250 0.34 15.97 -10.03
C ARG A 250 0.85 15.40 -8.71
N LEU A 251 1.92 14.59 -8.75
CA LEU A 251 2.60 14.12 -7.54
C LEU A 251 3.02 15.29 -6.64
N ASN A 252 3.61 16.35 -7.23
CA ASN A 252 4.04 17.52 -6.48
C ASN A 252 2.86 18.29 -5.89
N GLU A 253 1.78 18.47 -6.63
CA GLU A 253 0.55 19.09 -6.12
C GLU A 253 -0.01 18.36 -4.90
N LEU A 254 -0.12 17.02 -5.00
CA LEU A 254 -0.60 16.19 -3.90
C LEU A 254 0.36 16.22 -2.71
N HIS A 255 1.67 16.26 -2.97
CA HIS A 255 2.66 16.35 -1.90
C HIS A 255 2.53 17.69 -1.15
N VAL A 256 2.40 18.80 -1.85
CA VAL A 256 2.14 20.10 -1.22
C VAL A 256 0.81 20.10 -0.45
N LYS A 257 -0.25 19.53 -1.06
CA LYS A 257 -1.59 19.45 -0.42
C LYS A 257 -1.57 18.71 0.91
N HIS A 258 -0.89 17.58 0.98
CA HIS A 258 -0.97 16.68 2.12
C HIS A 258 0.18 16.81 3.12
N PHE A 259 1.34 17.29 2.67
CA PHE A 259 2.56 17.39 3.50
C PHE A 259 3.08 18.83 3.66
N GLY A 260 2.47 19.79 2.96
CA GLY A 260 2.84 21.22 3.06
C GLY A 260 4.15 21.59 2.36
N THR A 261 4.83 20.63 1.72
CA THR A 261 6.11 20.83 1.04
C THR A 261 6.12 20.18 -0.34
N PRO A 262 6.91 20.70 -1.30
CA PRO A 262 7.15 20.02 -2.56
C PRO A 262 7.81 18.66 -2.37
N VAL A 263 7.59 17.74 -3.31
CA VAL A 263 8.31 16.46 -3.35
C VAL A 263 9.81 16.70 -3.47
N SER A 264 10.61 16.00 -2.66
CA SER A 264 12.07 16.17 -2.69
C SER A 264 12.69 15.60 -3.97
N ALA A 265 13.79 16.19 -4.43
CA ALA A 265 14.53 15.69 -5.59
C ALA A 265 15.01 14.24 -5.39
N ASP A 266 15.35 13.86 -4.16
CA ASP A 266 15.79 12.51 -3.84
C ASP A 266 14.63 11.50 -3.90
N MET A 267 13.43 11.90 -3.46
CA MET A 267 12.22 11.10 -3.65
C MET A 267 11.91 10.91 -5.13
N VAL A 268 11.93 11.98 -5.92
CA VAL A 268 11.74 11.90 -7.38
C VAL A 268 12.77 10.96 -8.02
N LYS A 269 14.05 11.06 -7.62
CA LYS A 269 15.10 10.14 -8.11
C LYS A 269 14.80 8.69 -7.71
N ALA A 270 14.36 8.43 -6.48
CA ALA A 270 14.01 7.08 -6.03
C ALA A 270 12.84 6.50 -6.85
N LEU A 271 11.84 7.32 -7.18
CA LEU A 271 10.69 6.92 -7.99
C LEU A 271 11.04 6.65 -9.47
N ILE A 272 12.04 7.35 -10.03
CA ILE A 272 12.41 7.27 -11.45
C ILE A 272 13.56 6.27 -11.70
N LYS A 273 14.46 6.04 -10.72
CA LYS A 273 15.64 5.17 -10.87
C LYS A 273 15.31 3.70 -11.16
N ASN A 274 14.09 3.29 -10.94
CA ASN A 274 13.61 1.91 -11.12
C ASN A 274 12.96 1.66 -12.50
N LYS A 275 13.33 2.48 -13.51
CA LYS A 275 12.91 2.25 -14.91
C LYS A 275 13.83 1.27 -15.65
#